data_d1a464adc54f666ed1c5dcdac77375d2
#
_entry.id   d1a464adc54f666ed1c5dcdac77375d2
#
_cell.length_a   1.000
_cell.length_b   1.000
_cell.length_c   1.000
_cell.angle_alpha   90.00
_cell.angle_beta   90.00
_cell.angle_gamma   90.00
#
_symmetry.space_group_name_H-M   'P 1'
#
loop_
_entity.id
_entity.type
_entity.pdbx_description
1 polymer ?
#
loop_
_entity_poly.entity_id
_entity_poly.type
_entity_poly.pdbx_seq_one_letter_code
_entity_poly.pdbx_strand_id
1 'polypeptide(L)'
;MNLIEQCQQWNEQDEFQKIIDAIEAIPADQRTPELDSELARAYNNLAEPTDRHLFQKSLALLKPHENYFKGDHCWNFRIAYAYYYLEQEGRALHYFRQALDARPGDEDTRQMIEACRKDLSLPRFNKTFRERTEKAWAAFEREEARLRKIMREDIRHERSKELISRCERVLSIALSDTAFELGCQKDRYELVLSPEGERMKLFPLVYFQQHAPASVRKNWDIIVGRQKNPHSTIRIDEYEVKGKDVDVWIEQIKGKQVVLTLYCEKLLPLLKENENKAWWMVANLMSHELGEIAYLSLIRSFELTATPKKGISTKLSVLSDALKAMNLPDYKDAEEFLIHNLSTIT
;
A
#
# COMPACT_ATOMS: atom_id res chain seq x y z
N MET A 1 37.27 -34.50 23.15
CA MET A 1 36.06 -33.98 22.57
C MET A 1 36.35 -33.71 21.10
N ASN A 2 35.57 -34.25 20.20
CA ASN A 2 35.76 -33.98 18.79
C ASN A 2 35.11 -32.63 18.45
N LEU A 3 35.40 -32.06 17.26
CA LEU A 3 34.89 -30.72 16.89
C LEU A 3 33.37 -30.67 16.82
N ILE A 4 32.70 -31.75 16.42
CA ILE A 4 31.23 -31.83 16.36
C ILE A 4 30.61 -31.73 17.76
N GLU A 5 31.16 -32.46 18.71
CA GLU A 5 30.75 -32.38 20.12
C GLU A 5 30.96 -30.96 20.68
N GLN A 6 32.05 -30.30 20.30
CA GLN A 6 32.32 -28.91 20.66
C GLN A 6 31.31 -27.95 20.03
N CYS A 7 30.95 -28.14 18.76
CA CYS A 7 29.94 -27.35 18.08
C CYS A 7 28.56 -27.51 18.76
N GLN A 8 28.18 -28.67 19.24
CA GLN A 8 26.95 -28.89 19.98
C GLN A 8 26.94 -28.09 21.29
N GLN A 9 28.04 -28.12 22.07
CA GLN A 9 28.15 -27.31 23.29
C GLN A 9 28.04 -25.80 23.02
N TRP A 10 28.74 -25.29 22.00
CA TRP A 10 28.67 -23.90 21.62
C TRP A 10 27.26 -23.51 21.15
N ASN A 11 26.58 -24.42 20.45
CA ASN A 11 25.19 -24.14 20.04
C ASN A 11 24.24 -24.07 21.23
N GLU A 12 24.40 -24.89 22.28
CA GLU A 12 23.60 -24.81 23.52
C GLU A 12 23.89 -23.54 24.32
N GLN A 13 25.00 -22.86 24.07
CA GLN A 13 25.41 -21.61 24.70
C GLN A 13 25.17 -20.40 23.82
N ASP A 14 24.49 -20.55 22.69
CA ASP A 14 24.25 -19.52 21.67
C ASP A 14 25.53 -18.86 21.10
N GLU A 15 26.66 -19.61 21.18
CA GLU A 15 27.98 -19.16 20.71
C GLU A 15 28.21 -19.50 19.24
N PHE A 16 27.26 -19.16 18.37
CA PHE A 16 27.22 -19.53 16.94
C PHE A 16 28.46 -19.05 16.17
N GLN A 17 28.98 -17.87 16.50
CA GLN A 17 30.18 -17.34 15.85
C GLN A 17 31.40 -18.20 16.08
N LYS A 18 31.55 -18.82 17.26
CA LYS A 18 32.66 -19.76 17.52
C LYS A 18 32.59 -21.01 16.62
N ILE A 19 31.39 -21.49 16.35
CA ILE A 19 31.18 -22.62 15.43
C ILE A 19 31.62 -22.20 14.02
N ILE A 20 31.21 -21.02 13.56
CA ILE A 20 31.56 -20.49 12.25
C ILE A 20 33.08 -20.37 12.13
N ASP A 21 33.72 -19.69 13.07
CA ASP A 21 35.17 -19.44 13.04
C ASP A 21 35.97 -20.74 13.03
N ALA A 22 35.56 -21.70 13.84
CA ALA A 22 36.24 -22.98 13.96
C ALA A 22 36.13 -23.85 12.69
N ILE A 23 34.94 -23.88 12.05
CA ILE A 23 34.71 -24.71 10.87
C ILE A 23 35.23 -24.01 9.61
N GLU A 24 35.08 -22.68 9.49
CA GLU A 24 35.63 -21.93 8.35
C GLU A 24 37.16 -21.95 8.30
N ALA A 25 37.85 -22.15 9.42
CA ALA A 25 39.28 -22.35 9.45
C ALA A 25 39.72 -23.66 8.75
N ILE A 26 38.80 -24.61 8.54
CA ILE A 26 39.06 -25.84 7.78
C ILE A 26 38.79 -25.61 6.31
N PRO A 27 39.72 -25.90 5.38
CA PRO A 27 39.45 -25.79 3.94
C PRO A 27 38.19 -26.56 3.53
N ALA A 28 37.40 -26.01 2.62
CA ALA A 28 36.09 -26.55 2.25
C ALA A 28 36.18 -28.00 1.71
N ASP A 29 37.22 -28.33 1.02
CA ASP A 29 37.51 -29.70 0.49
C ASP A 29 37.94 -30.72 1.55
N GLN A 30 38.22 -30.28 2.77
CA GLN A 30 38.58 -31.12 3.92
C GLN A 30 37.43 -31.24 4.95
N ARG A 31 36.32 -30.57 4.74
CA ARG A 31 35.17 -30.64 5.63
C ARG A 31 34.34 -31.90 5.34
N THR A 32 33.86 -32.51 6.41
CA THR A 32 32.88 -33.59 6.28
C THR A 32 31.47 -33.04 6.11
N PRO A 33 30.53 -33.85 5.58
CA PRO A 33 29.12 -33.45 5.49
C PRO A 33 28.53 -32.97 6.83
N GLU A 34 28.95 -33.62 7.94
CA GLU A 34 28.47 -33.23 9.27
C GLU A 34 28.99 -31.86 9.69
N LEU A 35 30.24 -31.52 9.38
CA LEU A 35 30.79 -30.18 9.67
C LEU A 35 30.09 -29.11 8.86
N ASP A 36 29.82 -29.35 7.57
CA ASP A 36 29.05 -28.43 6.75
C ASP A 36 27.62 -28.27 7.27
N SER A 37 27.01 -29.36 7.79
CA SER A 37 25.68 -29.29 8.41
C SER A 37 25.67 -28.49 9.72
N GLU A 38 26.74 -28.62 10.56
CA GLU A 38 26.89 -27.82 11.79
C GLU A 38 27.14 -26.32 11.45
N LEU A 39 27.97 -26.05 10.45
CA LEU A 39 28.21 -24.70 9.97
C LEU A 39 26.92 -24.05 9.44
N ALA A 40 26.12 -24.79 8.66
CA ALA A 40 24.84 -24.33 8.18
C ALA A 40 23.84 -24.04 9.31
N ARG A 41 23.82 -24.87 10.38
CA ARG A 41 23.03 -24.59 11.59
C ARG A 41 23.47 -23.30 12.25
N ALA A 42 24.78 -23.09 12.39
CA ALA A 42 25.29 -21.86 13.00
C ALA A 42 24.92 -20.61 12.20
N TYR A 43 24.99 -20.66 10.87
CA TYR A 43 24.48 -19.56 10.03
C TYR A 43 22.97 -19.31 10.19
N ASN A 44 22.17 -20.39 10.23
CA ASN A 44 20.72 -20.25 10.43
C ASN A 44 20.38 -19.63 11.78
N ASN A 45 21.11 -19.99 12.85
CA ASN A 45 20.86 -19.53 14.21
C ASN A 45 21.40 -18.10 14.46
N LEU A 46 22.47 -17.71 13.76
CA LEU A 46 23.04 -16.36 13.84
C LEU A 46 22.20 -15.35 13.05
N ALA A 47 21.52 -15.80 12.00
CA ALA A 47 20.83 -14.92 11.06
C ALA A 47 19.57 -14.32 11.66
N GLU A 48 19.43 -12.99 11.53
CA GLU A 48 18.15 -12.34 11.69
C GLU A 48 17.25 -12.62 10.46
N PRO A 49 15.92 -12.51 10.56
CA PRO A 49 14.99 -12.81 9.46
C PRO A 49 15.32 -12.12 8.13
N THR A 50 15.98 -10.96 8.19
CA THR A 50 16.38 -10.17 7.01
C THR A 50 17.75 -10.53 6.44
N ASP A 51 18.53 -11.36 7.12
CA ASP A 51 19.91 -11.72 6.73
C ASP A 51 19.93 -12.81 5.67
N ARG A 52 19.29 -12.54 4.53
CA ARG A 52 19.14 -13.49 3.42
C ARG A 52 20.46 -14.16 3.00
N HIS A 53 21.57 -13.43 3.10
CA HIS A 53 22.89 -13.95 2.70
C HIS A 53 23.37 -15.11 3.57
N LEU A 54 23.06 -15.14 4.88
CA LEU A 54 23.41 -16.24 5.79
C LEU A 54 22.58 -17.48 5.48
N PHE A 55 21.28 -17.32 5.22
CA PHE A 55 20.43 -18.44 4.79
C PHE A 55 20.86 -18.99 3.41
N GLN A 56 21.34 -18.15 2.49
CA GLN A 56 21.92 -18.60 1.23
C GLN A 56 23.21 -19.41 1.43
N LYS A 57 24.10 -18.97 2.33
CA LYS A 57 25.29 -19.73 2.72
C LYS A 57 24.90 -21.09 3.31
N SER A 58 23.93 -21.13 4.23
CA SER A 58 23.41 -22.36 4.80
C SER A 58 22.94 -23.35 3.72
N LEU A 59 22.13 -22.88 2.75
CA LEU A 59 21.68 -23.73 1.64
C LEU A 59 22.83 -24.23 0.76
N ALA A 60 23.83 -23.39 0.51
CA ALA A 60 25.00 -23.78 -0.29
C ALA A 60 25.79 -24.92 0.35
N LEU A 61 25.87 -24.94 1.69
CA LEU A 61 26.53 -26.01 2.47
C LEU A 61 25.69 -27.30 2.52
N LEU A 62 24.35 -27.17 2.66
CA LEU A 62 23.51 -28.36 2.88
C LEU A 62 23.20 -29.12 1.58
N LYS A 63 22.89 -28.42 0.48
CA LYS A 63 22.43 -29.03 -0.77
C LYS A 63 23.35 -30.12 -1.34
N PRO A 64 24.71 -30.00 -1.33
CA PRO A 64 25.57 -31.02 -1.86
C PRO A 64 25.45 -32.36 -1.14
N HIS A 65 24.98 -32.35 0.11
CA HIS A 65 24.94 -33.50 1.00
C HIS A 65 23.55 -34.13 1.15
N GLU A 66 22.57 -33.76 0.32
CA GLU A 66 21.19 -34.26 0.39
C GLU A 66 21.10 -35.79 0.41
N ASN A 67 21.85 -36.46 -0.47
CA ASN A 67 21.86 -37.92 -0.52
C ASN A 67 22.48 -38.56 0.72
N TYR A 68 23.49 -37.91 1.33
CA TYR A 68 24.15 -38.39 2.53
C TYR A 68 23.21 -38.36 3.75
N PHE A 69 22.41 -37.31 3.88
CA PHE A 69 21.49 -37.12 4.98
C PHE A 69 20.03 -37.55 4.67
N LYS A 70 19.85 -38.44 3.70
CA LYS A 70 18.51 -38.90 3.34
C LYS A 70 17.77 -39.48 4.56
N GLY A 71 16.63 -38.87 4.94
CA GLY A 71 15.84 -39.27 6.10
C GLY A 71 16.34 -38.75 7.45
N ASP A 72 17.39 -37.92 7.47
CA ASP A 72 17.84 -37.26 8.70
C ASP A 72 16.96 -36.09 9.09
N HIS A 73 16.43 -36.11 10.32
CA HIS A 73 15.58 -35.06 10.85
C HIS A 73 16.29 -33.70 10.89
N CYS A 74 17.50 -33.65 11.47
CA CYS A 74 18.18 -32.39 11.73
C CYS A 74 18.58 -31.69 10.43
N TRP A 75 19.06 -32.45 9.45
CA TRP A 75 19.44 -31.91 8.16
C TRP A 75 18.20 -31.39 7.42
N ASN A 76 17.08 -32.16 7.38
CA ASN A 76 15.84 -31.76 6.76
C ASN A 76 15.27 -30.51 7.41
N PHE A 77 15.34 -30.37 8.73
CA PHE A 77 14.90 -29.19 9.46
C PHE A 77 15.78 -27.97 9.09
N ARG A 78 17.10 -28.10 9.09
CA ARG A 78 18.05 -27.02 8.80
C ARG A 78 17.87 -26.44 7.39
N ILE A 79 17.73 -27.30 6.38
CA ILE A 79 17.52 -26.86 5.00
C ILE A 79 16.14 -26.24 4.80
N ALA A 80 15.11 -26.78 5.46
CA ALA A 80 13.77 -26.23 5.45
C ALA A 80 13.73 -24.84 6.08
N TYR A 81 14.42 -24.67 7.21
CA TYR A 81 14.51 -23.39 7.91
C TYR A 81 15.12 -22.30 7.03
N ALA A 82 16.25 -22.60 6.37
CA ALA A 82 16.86 -21.66 5.42
C ALA A 82 15.94 -21.32 4.23
N TYR A 83 15.22 -22.30 3.68
CA TYR A 83 14.24 -22.03 2.63
C TYR A 83 13.09 -21.14 3.11
N TYR A 84 12.60 -21.34 4.34
CA TYR A 84 11.52 -20.54 4.91
C TYR A 84 11.89 -19.06 4.97
N TYR A 85 13.04 -18.72 5.55
CA TYR A 85 13.50 -17.33 5.64
C TYR A 85 13.96 -16.71 4.30
N LEU A 86 14.12 -17.55 3.27
CA LEU A 86 14.30 -17.09 1.90
C LEU A 86 12.98 -16.93 1.13
N GLU A 87 11.83 -17.01 1.82
CA GLU A 87 10.49 -16.89 1.23
C GLU A 87 10.23 -17.98 0.16
N GLN A 88 10.74 -19.18 0.38
CA GLN A 88 10.51 -20.34 -0.46
C GLN A 88 9.73 -21.41 0.31
N GLU A 89 8.60 -21.03 0.91
CA GLU A 89 7.81 -21.84 1.84
C GLU A 89 7.29 -23.14 1.22
N GLY A 90 7.09 -23.18 -0.10
CA GLY A 90 6.75 -24.43 -0.80
C GLY A 90 7.88 -25.48 -0.71
N ARG A 91 9.14 -25.05 -0.82
CA ARG A 91 10.32 -25.91 -0.63
C ARG A 91 10.54 -26.21 0.86
N ALA A 92 10.41 -25.20 1.71
CA ALA A 92 10.51 -25.39 3.16
C ALA A 92 9.49 -26.43 3.65
N LEU A 93 8.23 -26.33 3.23
CA LEU A 93 7.18 -27.28 3.59
C LEU A 93 7.51 -28.72 3.16
N HIS A 94 8.15 -28.90 2.00
CA HIS A 94 8.60 -30.23 1.55
C HIS A 94 9.60 -30.85 2.52
N TYR A 95 10.66 -30.14 2.88
CA TYR A 95 11.70 -30.65 3.78
C TYR A 95 11.24 -30.73 5.25
N PHE A 96 10.39 -29.80 5.73
CA PHE A 96 9.80 -29.93 7.07
C PHE A 96 8.91 -31.17 7.20
N ARG A 97 8.19 -31.57 6.15
CA ARG A 97 7.45 -32.84 6.17
C ARG A 97 8.38 -34.03 6.29
N GLN A 98 9.48 -34.06 5.56
CA GLN A 98 10.49 -35.12 5.69
C GLN A 98 11.14 -35.13 7.09
N ALA A 99 11.36 -33.95 7.67
CA ALA A 99 11.85 -33.87 9.06
C ALA A 99 10.80 -34.46 10.03
N LEU A 100 9.53 -34.14 9.86
CA LEU A 100 8.46 -34.65 10.72
C LEU A 100 8.28 -36.17 10.53
N ASP A 101 8.40 -36.69 9.31
CA ASP A 101 8.35 -38.13 9.04
C ASP A 101 9.49 -38.88 9.75
N ALA A 102 10.69 -38.25 9.83
CA ALA A 102 11.85 -38.83 10.57
C ALA A 102 11.66 -38.70 12.08
N ARG A 103 10.94 -37.70 12.60
CA ARG A 103 10.65 -37.50 14.02
C ARG A 103 9.22 -37.02 14.22
N PRO A 104 8.20 -37.94 14.27
CA PRO A 104 6.80 -37.60 14.29
C PRO A 104 6.32 -36.77 15.50
N GLY A 105 7.08 -36.77 16.59
CA GLY A 105 6.76 -36.04 17.82
C GLY A 105 7.30 -34.62 17.90
N ASP A 106 8.06 -34.15 16.88
CA ASP A 106 8.75 -32.86 16.93
C ASP A 106 7.80 -31.68 16.76
N GLU A 107 7.62 -30.93 17.86
CA GLU A 107 6.68 -29.82 17.91
C GLU A 107 7.17 -28.61 17.11
N ASP A 108 8.46 -28.32 17.13
CA ASP A 108 9.05 -27.20 16.37
C ASP A 108 8.83 -27.40 14.86
N THR A 109 9.02 -28.64 14.39
CA THR A 109 8.74 -28.97 12.99
C THR A 109 7.27 -28.81 12.62
N ARG A 110 6.32 -29.16 13.54
CA ARG A 110 4.89 -28.95 13.30
C ARG A 110 4.54 -27.48 13.20
N GLN A 111 5.07 -26.66 14.10
CA GLN A 111 4.85 -25.21 14.08
C GLN A 111 5.37 -24.59 12.78
N MET A 112 6.55 -25.02 12.32
CA MET A 112 7.10 -24.53 11.05
C MET A 112 6.27 -24.96 9.83
N ILE A 113 5.70 -26.17 9.85
CA ILE A 113 4.78 -26.62 8.80
C ILE A 113 3.51 -25.74 8.76
N GLU A 114 2.96 -25.40 9.92
CA GLU A 114 1.80 -24.52 10.00
C GLU A 114 2.14 -23.11 9.55
N ALA A 115 3.31 -22.57 9.93
CA ALA A 115 3.78 -21.29 9.44
C ALA A 115 3.89 -21.28 7.90
N CYS A 116 4.52 -22.29 7.32
CA CYS A 116 4.59 -22.43 5.85
C CYS A 116 3.19 -22.47 5.20
N ARG A 117 2.26 -23.22 5.77
CA ARG A 117 0.88 -23.31 5.24
C ARG A 117 0.16 -21.97 5.31
N LYS A 118 0.29 -21.27 6.43
CA LYS A 118 -0.27 -19.94 6.62
C LYS A 118 0.27 -18.98 5.56
N ASP A 119 1.59 -18.90 5.41
CA ASP A 119 2.24 -17.98 4.48
C ASP A 119 1.90 -18.31 3.02
N LEU A 120 1.79 -19.61 2.67
CA LEU A 120 1.33 -20.05 1.35
C LEU A 120 -0.15 -19.70 1.07
N SER A 121 -0.96 -19.50 2.10
CA SER A 121 -2.37 -19.10 1.96
C SER A 121 -2.55 -17.60 1.77
N LEU A 122 -1.52 -16.80 2.08
CA LEU A 122 -1.58 -15.35 1.96
C LEU A 122 -1.30 -14.90 0.52
N PRO A 123 -1.92 -13.79 0.06
CA PRO A 123 -1.60 -13.19 -1.22
C PRO A 123 -0.11 -12.80 -1.27
N ARG A 124 0.58 -13.19 -2.34
CA ARG A 124 1.97 -12.80 -2.56
C ARG A 124 2.05 -11.73 -3.62
N PHE A 125 2.83 -10.70 -3.32
CA PHE A 125 3.20 -9.69 -4.29
C PHE A 125 4.61 -10.01 -4.81
N ASN A 126 4.76 -10.16 -6.12
CA ASN A 126 6.07 -10.41 -6.75
C ASN A 126 7.07 -9.28 -6.51
N LYS A 127 6.56 -8.10 -6.14
CA LYS A 127 7.34 -6.90 -5.85
C LYS A 127 6.69 -6.09 -4.75
N THR A 128 7.52 -5.52 -3.88
CA THR A 128 7.07 -4.59 -2.84
C THR A 128 6.43 -3.34 -3.46
N PHE A 129 5.62 -2.63 -2.68
CA PHE A 129 5.05 -1.36 -3.13
C PHE A 129 6.13 -0.33 -3.50
N ARG A 130 7.24 -0.31 -2.74
CA ARG A 130 8.41 0.51 -3.05
C ARG A 130 8.96 0.23 -4.45
N GLU A 131 9.25 -1.03 -4.76
CA GLU A 131 9.78 -1.40 -6.09
C GLU A 131 8.79 -1.10 -7.21
N ARG A 132 7.50 -1.24 -6.97
CA ARG A 132 6.46 -0.87 -7.93
C ARG A 132 6.40 0.64 -8.14
N THR A 133 6.53 1.43 -7.08
CA THR A 133 6.59 2.90 -7.15
C THR A 133 7.80 3.36 -7.97
N GLU A 134 8.99 2.83 -7.69
CA GLU A 134 10.22 3.13 -8.45
C GLU A 134 10.04 2.81 -9.95
N LYS A 135 9.42 1.67 -10.28
CA LYS A 135 9.14 1.28 -11.67
C LYS A 135 8.10 2.17 -12.34
N ALA A 136 7.05 2.54 -11.63
CA ALA A 136 6.02 3.43 -12.14
C ALA A 136 6.62 4.80 -12.47
N TRP A 137 7.44 5.37 -11.59
CA TRP A 137 8.11 6.64 -11.86
C TRP A 137 9.09 6.55 -13.01
N ALA A 138 9.88 5.49 -13.10
CA ALA A 138 10.77 5.27 -14.26
C ALA A 138 9.99 5.11 -15.58
N ALA A 139 8.79 4.55 -15.54
CA ALA A 139 7.89 4.48 -16.70
C ALA A 139 7.30 5.86 -17.02
N PHE A 140 6.91 6.64 -15.99
CA PHE A 140 6.41 8.00 -16.16
C PHE A 140 7.47 8.92 -16.79
N GLU A 141 8.71 8.86 -16.34
CA GLU A 141 9.82 9.64 -16.93
C GLU A 141 10.00 9.40 -18.44
N ARG A 142 9.79 8.16 -18.89
CA ARG A 142 9.86 7.83 -20.32
C ARG A 142 8.68 8.37 -21.13
N GLU A 143 7.51 8.49 -20.50
CA GLU A 143 6.27 8.94 -21.16
C GLU A 143 6.00 10.44 -20.98
N GLU A 144 6.60 11.12 -20.00
CA GLU A 144 6.21 12.47 -19.56
C GLU A 144 6.28 13.52 -20.67
N ALA A 145 7.34 13.48 -21.49
CA ALA A 145 7.48 14.42 -22.60
C ALA A 145 6.36 14.26 -23.64
N ARG A 146 5.90 13.03 -23.87
CA ARG A 146 4.79 12.73 -24.78
C ARG A 146 3.45 13.15 -24.17
N LEU A 147 3.25 12.90 -22.88
CA LEU A 147 2.04 13.35 -22.17
C LEU A 147 1.91 14.87 -22.27
N ARG A 148 2.97 15.60 -21.96
CA ARG A 148 2.99 17.06 -22.07
C ARG A 148 2.74 17.55 -23.50
N LYS A 149 3.31 16.86 -24.49
CA LYS A 149 3.08 17.19 -25.90
C LYS A 149 1.61 17.05 -26.27
N ILE A 150 0.97 15.93 -25.89
CA ILE A 150 -0.47 15.71 -26.14
C ILE A 150 -1.28 16.80 -25.46
N MET A 151 -1.05 17.07 -24.16
CA MET A 151 -1.80 18.07 -23.39
C MET A 151 -1.70 19.47 -23.98
N ARG A 152 -0.56 19.84 -24.56
CA ARG A 152 -0.33 21.14 -25.16
C ARG A 152 -0.94 21.28 -26.55
N GLU A 153 -0.91 20.21 -27.37
CA GLU A 153 -1.29 20.24 -28.77
C GLU A 153 -2.80 19.91 -28.97
N ASP A 154 -3.39 19.16 -28.04
CA ASP A 154 -4.76 18.64 -28.15
C ASP A 154 -5.80 19.61 -27.54
N ILE A 155 -5.90 20.81 -28.12
CA ILE A 155 -6.84 21.84 -27.65
C ILE A 155 -8.31 21.40 -27.74
N ARG A 156 -8.63 20.48 -28.66
CA ARG A 156 -10.00 19.95 -28.86
C ARG A 156 -10.32 18.69 -28.06
N HIS A 157 -9.36 18.22 -27.25
CA HIS A 157 -9.49 17.02 -26.45
C HIS A 157 -9.81 15.73 -27.24
N GLU A 158 -9.43 15.68 -28.53
CA GLU A 158 -9.65 14.53 -29.41
C GLU A 158 -8.79 13.33 -29.02
N ARG A 159 -7.64 13.59 -28.37
CA ARG A 159 -6.68 12.58 -27.91
C ARG A 159 -6.79 12.26 -26.39
N SER A 160 -7.84 12.70 -25.74
CA SER A 160 -8.02 12.47 -24.28
C SER A 160 -7.96 10.98 -23.91
N LYS A 161 -8.53 10.09 -24.72
CA LYS A 161 -8.45 8.64 -24.48
C LYS A 161 -7.02 8.10 -24.55
N GLU A 162 -6.21 8.58 -25.51
CA GLU A 162 -4.80 8.23 -25.61
C GLU A 162 -4.03 8.72 -24.37
N LEU A 163 -4.24 9.96 -23.97
CA LEU A 163 -3.61 10.58 -22.82
C LEU A 163 -3.91 9.80 -21.54
N ILE A 164 -5.19 9.55 -21.26
CA ILE A 164 -5.66 8.81 -20.08
C ILE A 164 -5.08 7.39 -20.08
N SER A 165 -5.20 6.63 -21.18
CA SER A 165 -4.72 5.25 -21.26
C SER A 165 -3.20 5.14 -21.07
N ARG A 166 -2.43 6.14 -21.51
CA ARG A 166 -0.96 6.18 -21.26
C ARG A 166 -0.64 6.41 -19.81
N CYS A 167 -1.29 7.38 -19.18
CA CYS A 167 -1.09 7.69 -17.78
C CYS A 167 -1.54 6.50 -16.89
N GLU A 168 -2.72 5.95 -17.12
CA GLU A 168 -3.25 4.78 -16.43
C GLU A 168 -2.30 3.59 -16.47
N ARG A 169 -1.74 3.27 -17.65
CA ARG A 169 -0.78 2.17 -17.81
C ARG A 169 0.46 2.35 -16.93
N VAL A 170 0.90 3.58 -16.75
CA VAL A 170 2.05 3.90 -15.90
C VAL A 170 1.68 3.81 -14.43
N LEU A 171 0.57 4.42 -14.03
CA LEU A 171 0.12 4.45 -12.65
C LEU A 171 -0.24 3.04 -12.14
N SER A 172 -0.86 2.20 -12.96
CA SER A 172 -1.27 0.84 -12.61
C SER A 172 -0.10 -0.10 -12.25
N ILE A 173 1.14 0.27 -12.55
CA ILE A 173 2.32 -0.48 -12.11
C ILE A 173 2.43 -0.46 -10.57
N ALA A 174 2.05 0.63 -9.93
CA ALA A 174 2.10 0.79 -8.47
C ALA A 174 0.71 0.91 -7.83
N LEU A 175 -0.17 1.67 -8.44
CA LEU A 175 -1.48 2.06 -7.92
C LEU A 175 -2.56 1.35 -8.75
N SER A 176 -3.20 0.33 -8.19
CA SER A 176 -4.38 -0.28 -8.81
C SER A 176 -5.63 0.55 -8.53
N ASP A 177 -6.51 0.66 -9.50
CA ASP A 177 -7.83 1.30 -9.38
C ASP A 177 -7.79 2.71 -8.75
N THR A 178 -6.82 3.52 -9.19
CA THR A 178 -6.69 4.90 -8.72
C THR A 178 -7.25 5.85 -9.76
N ALA A 179 -8.25 6.62 -9.36
CA ALA A 179 -8.73 7.74 -10.16
C ALA A 179 -7.67 8.86 -10.18
N PHE A 180 -7.52 9.48 -11.34
CA PHE A 180 -6.61 10.61 -11.51
C PHE A 180 -7.16 11.64 -12.49
N GLU A 181 -6.65 12.85 -12.37
CA GLU A 181 -6.93 13.94 -13.29
C GLU A 181 -5.62 14.53 -13.80
N LEU A 182 -5.64 15.01 -15.03
CA LEU A 182 -4.52 15.69 -15.64
C LEU A 182 -4.90 17.15 -15.92
N GLY A 183 -4.10 18.07 -15.46
CA GLY A 183 -4.28 19.50 -15.61
C GLY A 183 -3.02 20.22 -16.12
N CYS A 184 -3.21 21.47 -16.53
CA CYS A 184 -2.11 22.37 -16.88
C CYS A 184 -2.45 23.77 -16.41
N GLN A 185 -1.62 24.36 -15.57
CA GLN A 185 -1.74 25.75 -15.14
C GLN A 185 -0.42 26.48 -15.33
N LYS A 186 -0.42 27.59 -16.04
CA LYS A 186 0.74 28.49 -16.20
C LYS A 186 2.05 27.75 -16.55
N ASP A 187 2.03 26.88 -17.54
CA ASP A 187 3.18 26.05 -18.00
C ASP A 187 3.62 24.95 -17.05
N ARG A 188 2.88 24.70 -15.96
CA ARG A 188 3.04 23.55 -15.09
C ARG A 188 1.94 22.53 -15.36
N TYR A 189 2.33 21.27 -15.45
CA TYR A 189 1.39 20.16 -15.61
C TYR A 189 1.03 19.60 -14.25
N GLU A 190 -0.19 19.15 -14.10
CA GLU A 190 -0.69 18.59 -12.85
C GLU A 190 -1.11 17.14 -13.05
N LEU A 191 -0.70 16.28 -12.11
CA LEU A 191 -1.23 14.94 -11.92
C LEU A 191 -1.89 14.90 -10.55
N VAL A 192 -3.21 14.90 -10.54
CA VAL A 192 -4.02 14.81 -9.33
C VAL A 192 -4.42 13.35 -9.12
N LEU A 193 -4.04 12.78 -7.99
CA LEU A 193 -4.36 11.41 -7.58
C LEU A 193 -5.50 11.44 -6.56
N SER A 194 -6.66 10.87 -6.91
CA SER A 194 -7.85 10.90 -6.07
C SER A 194 -7.95 9.66 -5.19
N PRO A 195 -8.15 9.80 -3.87
CA PRO A 195 -8.52 8.71 -2.99
C PRO A 195 -9.99 8.29 -3.12
N GLU A 196 -10.82 8.98 -3.91
CA GLU A 196 -12.24 8.66 -4.16
C GLU A 196 -13.08 8.45 -2.89
N GLY A 197 -12.84 9.26 -1.86
CA GLY A 197 -13.54 9.15 -0.58
C GLY A 197 -12.97 8.10 0.38
N GLU A 198 -11.96 7.34 -0.02
CA GLU A 198 -11.35 6.28 0.79
C GLU A 198 -10.08 6.76 1.51
N ARG A 199 -10.18 7.01 2.83
CA ARG A 199 -9.03 7.48 3.64
C ARG A 199 -7.81 6.56 3.56
N MET A 200 -8.01 5.25 3.46
CA MET A 200 -6.90 4.28 3.39
C MET A 200 -6.08 4.41 2.11
N LYS A 201 -6.66 4.89 1.01
CA LYS A 201 -5.94 5.17 -0.23
C LYS A 201 -4.93 6.32 -0.09
N LEU A 202 -5.09 7.20 0.91
CA LEU A 202 -4.15 8.31 1.13
C LEU A 202 -2.72 7.84 1.39
N PHE A 203 -2.53 6.73 2.13
CA PHE A 203 -1.20 6.22 2.44
C PHE A 203 -0.36 5.90 1.18
N PRO A 204 -0.82 5.02 0.27
CA PRO A 204 -0.08 4.73 -0.94
C PRO A 204 0.03 5.94 -1.88
N LEU A 205 -0.98 6.83 -1.93
CA LEU A 205 -0.94 8.00 -2.80
C LEU A 205 0.08 9.03 -2.32
N VAL A 206 0.15 9.32 -1.01
CA VAL A 206 1.16 10.22 -0.43
C VAL A 206 2.56 9.63 -0.59
N TYR A 207 2.73 8.32 -0.32
CA TYR A 207 4.02 7.66 -0.55
C TYR A 207 4.45 7.78 -2.02
N PHE A 208 3.55 7.52 -2.96
CA PHE A 208 3.82 7.65 -4.39
C PHE A 208 4.20 9.08 -4.76
N GLN A 209 3.45 10.08 -4.30
CA GLN A 209 3.74 11.49 -4.50
C GLN A 209 5.15 11.86 -3.99
N GLN A 210 5.51 11.46 -2.77
CA GLN A 210 6.79 11.78 -2.14
C GLN A 210 8.00 11.21 -2.90
N HIS A 211 7.81 10.10 -3.59
CA HIS A 211 8.86 9.41 -4.35
C HIS A 211 8.92 9.83 -5.84
N ALA A 212 8.20 10.88 -6.23
CA ALA A 212 8.32 11.43 -7.58
C ALA A 212 9.75 11.97 -7.83
N PRO A 213 10.42 11.57 -8.93
CA PRO A 213 11.77 12.03 -9.25
C PRO A 213 11.85 13.54 -9.48
N ALA A 214 13.00 14.13 -9.22
CA ALA A 214 13.24 15.56 -9.47
C ALA A 214 13.04 15.95 -10.95
N SER A 215 13.37 15.07 -11.89
CA SER A 215 13.14 15.21 -13.32
C SER A 215 11.65 15.41 -13.66
N VAL A 216 10.76 14.63 -13.03
CA VAL A 216 9.31 14.76 -13.18
C VAL A 216 8.83 16.04 -12.51
N ARG A 217 9.22 16.28 -11.25
CA ARG A 217 8.83 17.48 -10.48
C ARG A 217 9.23 18.80 -11.13
N LYS A 218 10.22 18.78 -12.03
CA LYS A 218 10.60 19.97 -12.81
C LYS A 218 9.42 20.51 -13.62
N ASN A 219 8.58 19.65 -14.18
CA ASN A 219 7.49 20.02 -15.07
C ASN A 219 6.10 19.75 -14.49
N TRP A 220 6.00 18.84 -13.52
CA TRP A 220 4.75 18.33 -12.99
C TRP A 220 4.58 18.64 -11.50
N ASP A 221 3.41 19.04 -11.13
CA ASP A 221 2.91 19.07 -9.75
C ASP A 221 2.12 17.79 -9.51
N ILE A 222 2.57 16.99 -8.57
CA ILE A 222 1.89 15.75 -8.18
C ILE A 222 1.06 16.07 -6.94
N ILE A 223 -0.24 15.94 -7.04
CA ILE A 223 -1.20 16.39 -6.02
C ILE A 223 -2.01 15.20 -5.55
N VAL A 224 -2.13 15.01 -4.25
CA VAL A 224 -3.02 14.00 -3.66
C VAL A 224 -4.30 14.66 -3.20
N GLY A 225 -5.43 14.16 -3.71
CA GLY A 225 -6.76 14.73 -3.52
C GLY A 225 -7.09 15.87 -4.48
N ARG A 226 -8.30 15.82 -5.04
CA ARG A 226 -8.83 16.89 -5.87
C ARG A 226 -8.83 18.20 -5.11
N GLN A 227 -8.38 19.24 -5.78
CA GLN A 227 -8.36 20.57 -5.21
C GLN A 227 -9.76 21.18 -5.24
N LYS A 228 -9.98 22.16 -4.36
CA LYS A 228 -11.23 22.92 -4.34
C LYS A 228 -11.47 23.58 -5.70
N ASN A 229 -12.63 23.31 -6.29
CA ASN A 229 -13.11 23.90 -7.52
C ASN A 229 -14.52 24.46 -7.29
N PRO A 230 -14.64 25.64 -6.64
CA PRO A 230 -15.93 26.26 -6.36
C PRO A 230 -16.64 26.61 -7.69
N HIS A 231 -17.95 26.53 -7.64
CA HIS A 231 -18.82 26.76 -8.81
C HIS A 231 -18.84 25.60 -9.83
N SER A 232 -18.32 24.44 -9.48
CA SER A 232 -18.45 23.27 -10.31
C SER A 232 -19.91 22.86 -10.47
N THR A 233 -20.18 22.16 -11.57
CA THR A 233 -21.52 21.66 -11.90
C THR A 233 -21.41 20.16 -12.12
N ILE A 234 -22.19 19.38 -11.40
CA ILE A 234 -22.30 17.94 -11.64
C ILE A 234 -23.49 17.66 -12.53
N ARG A 235 -23.26 16.93 -13.60
CA ARG A 235 -24.30 16.53 -14.56
C ARG A 235 -24.30 15.02 -14.76
N ILE A 236 -25.47 14.42 -14.69
CA ILE A 236 -25.72 13.04 -15.05
C ILE A 236 -27.09 12.97 -15.75
N ASP A 237 -27.09 12.48 -16.96
CA ASP A 237 -28.29 12.48 -17.82
C ASP A 237 -28.94 13.87 -17.88
N GLU A 238 -30.21 13.98 -17.56
CA GLU A 238 -30.94 15.25 -17.49
C GLU A 238 -30.72 16.04 -16.19
N TYR A 239 -30.08 15.47 -15.20
CA TYR A 239 -29.89 16.11 -13.90
C TYR A 239 -28.63 16.97 -13.87
N GLU A 240 -28.82 18.23 -13.46
CA GLU A 240 -27.73 19.18 -13.21
C GLU A 240 -27.86 19.78 -11.82
N VAL A 241 -26.80 19.73 -11.02
CA VAL A 241 -26.74 20.29 -9.67
C VAL A 241 -25.49 21.13 -9.45
N LYS A 242 -25.65 22.24 -8.73
CA LYS A 242 -24.58 23.17 -8.32
C LYS A 242 -24.62 23.36 -6.80
N GLY A 243 -23.53 23.82 -6.21
CA GLY A 243 -23.46 24.06 -4.76
C GLY A 243 -24.57 24.98 -4.21
N LYS A 244 -24.99 25.95 -4.98
CA LYS A 244 -26.10 26.87 -4.62
C LYS A 244 -27.49 26.20 -4.59
N ASP A 245 -27.64 25.04 -5.21
CA ASP A 245 -28.91 24.31 -5.29
C ASP A 245 -29.14 23.40 -4.07
N VAL A 246 -28.10 23.19 -3.24
CA VAL A 246 -28.11 22.26 -2.09
C VAL A 246 -28.15 23.04 -0.79
N ASP A 247 -29.16 22.80 0.03
CA ASP A 247 -29.23 23.27 1.41
C ASP A 247 -28.55 22.31 2.36
N VAL A 248 -27.78 22.83 3.32
CA VAL A 248 -26.94 22.06 4.23
C VAL A 248 -27.21 22.46 5.68
N TRP A 249 -27.56 21.52 6.52
CA TRP A 249 -27.57 21.62 7.98
C TRP A 249 -26.35 20.97 8.54
N ILE A 250 -25.61 21.67 9.39
CA ILE A 250 -24.33 21.26 9.94
C ILE A 250 -24.53 20.91 11.40
N GLU A 251 -24.15 19.70 11.78
CA GLU A 251 -24.11 19.25 13.17
C GLU A 251 -22.68 18.89 13.56
N GLN A 252 -22.10 19.65 14.48
CA GLN A 252 -20.73 19.37 14.99
C GLN A 252 -20.78 18.23 15.98
N ILE A 253 -19.91 17.24 15.77
CA ILE A 253 -19.75 16.09 16.64
C ILE A 253 -18.43 16.16 17.42
N LYS A 254 -18.27 15.28 18.42
CA LYS A 254 -17.00 15.14 19.13
C LYS A 254 -15.90 14.74 18.13
N GLY A 255 -14.70 15.31 18.29
CA GLY A 255 -13.56 14.96 17.45
C GLY A 255 -13.31 15.86 16.25
N LYS A 256 -13.84 17.10 16.27
CA LYS A 256 -13.60 18.12 15.24
C LYS A 256 -14.09 17.73 13.83
N GLN A 257 -15.16 16.97 13.75
CA GLN A 257 -15.84 16.61 12.52
C GLN A 257 -17.31 17.04 12.57
N VAL A 258 -17.96 17.00 11.42
CA VAL A 258 -19.38 17.32 11.28
C VAL A 258 -20.15 16.19 10.59
N VAL A 259 -21.43 16.13 10.91
CA VAL A 259 -22.44 15.37 10.18
C VAL A 259 -23.30 16.37 9.42
N LEU A 260 -23.61 16.08 8.18
CA LEU A 260 -24.39 16.96 7.33
C LEU A 260 -25.74 16.33 6.98
N THR A 261 -26.80 17.13 7.04
CA THR A 261 -28.07 16.82 6.39
C THR A 261 -28.19 17.70 5.17
N LEU A 262 -28.46 17.11 4.01
CA LEU A 262 -28.51 17.80 2.72
C LEU A 262 -29.89 17.69 2.13
N TYR A 263 -30.33 18.76 1.46
CA TYR A 263 -31.57 18.80 0.70
C TYR A 263 -31.34 19.48 -0.63
N CYS A 264 -31.83 18.88 -1.71
CA CYS A 264 -31.78 19.45 -3.05
C CYS A 264 -33.07 19.15 -3.80
N GLU A 265 -33.90 20.17 -3.99
CA GLU A 265 -35.18 20.03 -4.68
C GLU A 265 -35.03 19.44 -6.08
N LYS A 266 -34.00 19.87 -6.83
CA LYS A 266 -33.71 19.39 -8.18
C LYS A 266 -33.42 17.90 -8.27
N LEU A 267 -32.93 17.28 -7.19
CA LEU A 267 -32.61 15.87 -7.13
C LEU A 267 -33.71 14.99 -6.55
N LEU A 268 -34.86 15.54 -6.15
CA LEU A 268 -35.96 14.75 -5.60
C LEU A 268 -36.49 13.67 -6.54
N PRO A 269 -36.65 13.91 -7.86
CA PRO A 269 -37.05 12.85 -8.78
C PRO A 269 -36.01 11.74 -8.83
N LEU A 270 -34.71 12.09 -8.97
CA LEU A 270 -33.62 11.14 -9.00
C LEU A 270 -33.47 10.38 -7.67
N LEU A 271 -33.66 11.03 -6.54
CA LEU A 271 -33.62 10.40 -5.21
C LEU A 271 -34.67 9.29 -5.06
N LYS A 272 -35.86 9.46 -5.69
CA LYS A 272 -36.91 8.43 -5.73
C LYS A 272 -36.61 7.29 -6.71
N GLU A 273 -35.99 7.62 -7.83
CA GLU A 273 -35.67 6.66 -8.90
C GLU A 273 -34.40 5.86 -8.61
N ASN A 274 -33.33 6.54 -8.21
CA ASN A 274 -32.02 5.98 -7.95
C ASN A 274 -31.28 6.78 -6.88
N GLU A 275 -31.50 6.41 -5.62
CA GLU A 275 -30.90 7.06 -4.44
C GLU A 275 -29.37 7.09 -4.52
N ASN A 276 -28.73 6.00 -4.93
CA ASN A 276 -27.28 5.91 -5.03
C ASN A 276 -26.70 6.94 -6.03
N LYS A 277 -27.39 7.17 -7.13
CA LYS A 277 -26.98 8.13 -8.15
C LYS A 277 -27.11 9.57 -7.64
N ALA A 278 -28.22 9.90 -6.97
CA ALA A 278 -28.42 11.19 -6.33
C ALA A 278 -27.36 11.45 -5.25
N TRP A 279 -27.10 10.44 -4.42
CA TRP A 279 -26.07 10.48 -3.39
C TRP A 279 -24.68 10.71 -3.98
N TRP A 280 -24.32 9.99 -5.05
CA TRP A 280 -23.06 10.14 -5.75
C TRP A 280 -22.88 11.56 -6.31
N MET A 281 -23.92 12.16 -6.90
CA MET A 281 -23.87 13.53 -7.42
C MET A 281 -23.54 14.54 -6.31
N VAL A 282 -24.18 14.42 -5.17
CA VAL A 282 -23.98 15.34 -4.04
C VAL A 282 -22.63 15.13 -3.37
N ALA A 283 -22.17 13.88 -3.22
CA ALA A 283 -20.84 13.55 -2.69
C ALA A 283 -19.72 14.16 -3.54
N ASN A 284 -19.81 14.02 -4.87
CA ASN A 284 -18.84 14.63 -5.78
C ASN A 284 -18.90 16.16 -5.72
N LEU A 285 -20.08 16.73 -5.64
CA LEU A 285 -20.23 18.17 -5.54
C LEU A 285 -19.62 18.72 -4.25
N MET A 286 -19.78 18.02 -3.10
CA MET A 286 -19.11 18.37 -1.85
C MET A 286 -17.60 18.29 -1.97
N SER A 287 -17.08 17.23 -2.62
CA SER A 287 -15.65 17.06 -2.86
C SER A 287 -15.09 18.21 -3.71
N HIS A 288 -15.83 18.71 -4.69
CA HIS A 288 -15.43 19.89 -5.47
C HIS A 288 -15.49 21.20 -4.68
N GLU A 289 -16.53 21.40 -3.89
CA GLU A 289 -16.71 22.63 -3.11
C GLU A 289 -15.71 22.76 -1.95
N LEU A 290 -15.35 21.64 -1.32
CA LEU A 290 -14.44 21.61 -0.17
C LEU A 290 -12.99 21.34 -0.54
N GLY A 291 -12.75 20.63 -1.64
CA GLY A 291 -11.54 19.87 -1.89
C GLY A 291 -11.58 18.51 -1.17
N GLU A 292 -10.95 17.52 -1.76
CA GLU A 292 -11.12 16.12 -1.33
C GLU A 292 -10.50 15.85 0.05
N ILE A 293 -9.39 16.50 0.39
CA ILE A 293 -8.76 16.35 1.72
C ILE A 293 -9.64 16.98 2.81
N ALA A 294 -10.20 18.19 2.58
CA ALA A 294 -11.11 18.79 3.53
C ALA A 294 -12.41 17.99 3.68
N TYR A 295 -12.95 17.47 2.59
CA TYR A 295 -14.09 16.55 2.62
C TYR A 295 -13.79 15.33 3.50
N LEU A 296 -12.68 14.61 3.26
CA LEU A 296 -12.30 13.42 4.02
C LEU A 296 -12.00 13.72 5.50
N SER A 297 -11.44 14.88 5.79
CA SER A 297 -11.03 15.23 7.15
C SER A 297 -12.19 15.71 8.02
N LEU A 298 -13.08 16.53 7.45
CA LEU A 298 -14.12 17.26 8.20
C LEU A 298 -15.46 16.54 8.20
N ILE A 299 -15.82 15.88 7.10
CA ILE A 299 -17.15 15.25 6.97
C ILE A 299 -17.10 13.82 7.50
N ARG A 300 -17.79 13.55 8.59
CA ARG A 300 -17.92 12.20 9.14
C ARG A 300 -18.89 11.35 8.34
N SER A 301 -20.04 11.93 8.04
CA SER A 301 -21.10 11.33 7.25
C SER A 301 -22.05 12.40 6.77
N PHE A 302 -22.86 12.09 5.78
CA PHE A 302 -23.98 12.92 5.35
C PHE A 302 -25.17 12.07 4.96
N GLU A 303 -26.35 12.68 5.00
CA GLU A 303 -27.60 12.12 4.49
C GLU A 303 -28.21 13.09 3.48
N LEU A 304 -28.83 12.58 2.43
CA LEU A 304 -29.64 13.35 1.48
C LEU A 304 -31.10 13.08 1.73
N THR A 305 -31.85 14.13 2.11
CA THR A 305 -33.24 14.01 2.55
C THR A 305 -34.22 14.43 1.49
N ALA A 306 -35.43 13.81 1.49
CA ALA A 306 -36.52 14.16 0.60
C ALA A 306 -37.29 15.43 1.04
N THR A 307 -37.10 15.89 2.28
CA THR A 307 -37.74 17.05 2.85
C THR A 307 -36.70 17.92 3.59
N PRO A 308 -36.82 19.26 3.52
CA PRO A 308 -35.91 20.13 4.23
C PRO A 308 -36.04 19.96 5.76
N LYS A 309 -34.89 20.00 6.45
CA LYS A 309 -34.83 19.95 7.92
C LYS A 309 -35.26 21.32 8.49
N LYS A 310 -35.88 21.34 9.66
CA LYS A 310 -36.15 22.59 10.37
C LYS A 310 -34.85 23.17 10.94
N GLY A 311 -34.76 24.51 10.98
CA GLY A 311 -33.61 25.21 11.54
C GLY A 311 -32.78 25.96 10.49
N ILE A 312 -31.62 26.46 10.93
CA ILE A 312 -30.75 27.28 10.07
C ILE A 312 -29.96 26.36 9.14
N SER A 313 -30.10 26.61 7.83
CA SER A 313 -29.29 25.95 6.80
C SER A 313 -28.34 26.97 6.16
N THR A 314 -27.31 26.45 5.52
CA THR A 314 -26.43 27.18 4.62
C THR A 314 -26.49 26.55 3.21
N LYS A 315 -25.91 27.20 2.21
CA LYS A 315 -25.75 26.59 0.88
C LYS A 315 -24.44 25.84 0.79
N LEU A 316 -24.43 24.73 0.06
CA LEU A 316 -23.22 23.94 -0.14
C LEU A 316 -22.07 24.77 -0.74
N SER A 317 -22.38 25.72 -1.63
CA SER A 317 -21.41 26.65 -2.24
C SER A 317 -20.63 27.53 -1.25
N VAL A 318 -21.14 27.72 -0.03
CA VAL A 318 -20.46 28.47 1.05
C VAL A 318 -20.13 27.59 2.28
N LEU A 319 -20.28 26.29 2.14
CA LEU A 319 -20.00 25.34 3.23
C LEU A 319 -18.57 25.45 3.75
N SER A 320 -17.60 25.66 2.86
CA SER A 320 -16.20 25.83 3.24
C SER A 320 -16.00 27.00 4.23
N ASP A 321 -16.67 28.12 4.00
CA ASP A 321 -16.57 29.29 4.87
C ASP A 321 -17.30 29.06 6.21
N ALA A 322 -18.44 28.37 6.16
CA ALA A 322 -19.17 27.96 7.37
C ALA A 322 -18.34 27.04 8.26
N LEU A 323 -17.65 26.05 7.67
CA LEU A 323 -16.77 25.12 8.41
C LEU A 323 -15.54 25.83 9.00
N LYS A 324 -14.94 26.78 8.28
CA LYS A 324 -13.84 27.61 8.80
C LYS A 324 -14.27 28.43 10.02
N ALA A 325 -15.47 28.97 10.02
CA ALA A 325 -16.01 29.73 11.16
C ALA A 325 -16.22 28.87 12.40
N MET A 326 -16.25 27.55 12.28
CA MET A 326 -16.41 26.59 13.38
C MET A 326 -15.08 26.19 14.04
N ASN A 327 -13.94 26.78 13.65
CA ASN A 327 -12.59 26.44 14.13
C ASN A 327 -12.25 24.95 13.99
N LEU A 328 -12.67 24.34 12.90
CA LEU A 328 -12.32 22.97 12.54
C LEU A 328 -10.89 22.91 11.95
N PRO A 329 -10.21 21.75 11.99
CA PRO A 329 -8.89 21.62 11.42
C PRO A 329 -8.89 21.98 9.92
N ASP A 330 -7.88 22.71 9.49
CA ASP A 330 -7.63 23.02 8.08
C ASP A 330 -6.25 22.42 7.72
N TYR A 331 -6.25 21.34 6.97
CA TYR A 331 -5.02 20.65 6.57
C TYR A 331 -4.58 21.16 5.19
N LYS A 332 -3.31 21.52 5.09
CA LYS A 332 -2.74 22.03 3.84
C LYS A 332 -2.79 21.01 2.72
N ASP A 333 -2.52 19.74 3.05
CA ASP A 333 -2.43 18.64 2.11
C ASP A 333 -2.70 17.29 2.78
N ALA A 334 -2.66 16.22 1.99
CA ALA A 334 -2.91 14.86 2.46
C ALA A 334 -1.84 14.36 3.44
N GLU A 335 -0.59 14.78 3.29
CA GLU A 335 0.49 14.39 4.19
C GLU A 335 0.28 14.96 5.60
N GLU A 336 -0.03 16.24 5.70
CA GLU A 336 -0.34 16.88 6.98
C GLU A 336 -1.55 16.22 7.65
N PHE A 337 -2.60 15.92 6.88
CA PHE A 337 -3.76 15.19 7.39
C PHE A 337 -3.36 13.82 7.96
N LEU A 338 -2.54 13.02 7.25
CA LEU A 338 -2.09 11.72 7.71
C LEU A 338 -1.27 11.82 8.99
N ILE A 339 -0.31 12.75 9.06
CA ILE A 339 0.55 12.93 10.23
C ILE A 339 -0.27 13.21 11.49
N HIS A 340 -1.30 14.06 11.38
CA HIS A 340 -2.13 14.45 12.53
C HIS A 340 -3.23 13.43 12.89
N ASN A 341 -3.53 12.47 12.01
CA ASN A 341 -4.67 11.55 12.19
C ASN A 341 -4.29 10.07 12.11
N LEU A 342 -3.00 9.71 12.14
CA LEU A 342 -2.55 8.31 12.07
C LEU A 342 -3.28 7.39 13.06
N SER A 343 -3.49 7.84 14.30
CA SER A 343 -4.16 7.05 15.33
C SER A 343 -5.68 6.87 15.13
N THR A 344 -6.28 7.60 14.20
CA THR A 344 -7.73 7.56 13.93
C THR A 344 -8.08 6.87 12.61
N ILE A 345 -7.07 6.58 11.77
CA ILE A 345 -7.23 5.97 10.45
C ILE A 345 -6.98 4.46 10.51
N THR A 346 -6.13 4.03 11.44
CA THR A 346 -5.87 2.61 11.75
C THR A 346 -6.85 2.08 12.77
#